data_ba223e99438d1bb26cd3dca865bfc8e4
#
_entry.id   ba223e99438d1bb26cd3dca865bfc8e4
#
_cell.length_a   1.000
_cell.length_b   1.000
_cell.length_c   1.000
_cell.angle_alpha   90.00
_cell.angle_beta   90.00
_cell.angle_gamma   90.00
#
_symmetry.space_group_name_H-M   'P 1'
#
loop_
_entity.id
_entity.type
_entity.pdbx_description
1 polymer ?
#
loop_
_entity_poly.entity_id
_entity_poly.type
_entity_poly.pdbx_seq_one_letter_code
_entity_poly.pdbx_strand_id
1 'polypeptide(L)'
;MKPFKLLLVLLISFVLFTSFSTEFTVKDKIVILAHAGYVSHYSTGLKYPVEVEWWDTKARLGCTTKFPRKDQFAPDPLLPAETSLADDYSGSGFDRGHMCPAADNQCDSEFLTECFYFSNMAPQYHSLNAGVWKTLETRTREFAEQLDSVKVWCGNIGSVSKIGEVSVPAKCWKVIYIKKTKVWEAYVFENTKEQSKKLDQLKVKVSDVEKLTGFKFKP
;
A
#
# COMPACT_ATOMS: atom_id res chain seq x y z
N MET A 1 39.72 38.18 -66.85
CA MET A 1 39.01 38.56 -65.61
C MET A 1 38.22 37.34 -65.15
N LYS A 2 38.64 36.69 -64.02
CA LYS A 2 37.96 35.54 -63.45
C LYS A 2 37.08 36.02 -62.36
N PRO A 3 35.82 35.57 -62.25
CA PRO A 3 34.95 35.97 -61.15
C PRO A 3 35.27 35.20 -59.84
N PHE A 4 35.45 35.99 -58.78
CA PHE A 4 35.65 35.53 -57.40
C PHE A 4 34.35 34.97 -56.85
N LYS A 5 34.33 33.65 -56.52
CA LYS A 5 33.23 33.02 -55.83
C LYS A 5 33.35 33.26 -54.33
N LEU A 6 32.45 34.07 -53.79
CA LEU A 6 32.29 34.31 -52.35
C LEU A 6 31.62 33.10 -51.71
N LEU A 7 32.38 32.35 -50.90
CA LEU A 7 31.88 31.21 -50.13
C LEU A 7 31.32 31.72 -48.81
N LEU A 8 29.98 31.76 -48.71
CA LEU A 8 29.30 32.13 -47.50
C LEU A 8 29.28 30.90 -46.54
N VAL A 9 30.11 30.92 -45.49
CA VAL A 9 30.11 29.92 -44.44
C VAL A 9 29.05 30.28 -43.41
N LEU A 10 27.93 29.57 -43.43
CA LEU A 10 26.89 29.65 -42.38
C LEU A 10 27.37 28.85 -41.15
N LEU A 11 27.79 29.58 -40.12
CA LEU A 11 28.03 29.02 -38.79
C LEU A 11 26.69 28.80 -38.12
N ILE A 12 26.18 27.55 -38.13
CA ILE A 12 25.05 27.11 -37.32
C ILE A 12 25.57 26.83 -35.91
N SER A 13 25.40 27.80 -35.00
CA SER A 13 25.65 27.56 -33.58
C SER A 13 24.58 26.64 -33.02
N PHE A 14 24.91 25.37 -32.82
CA PHE A 14 24.06 24.40 -32.14
C PHE A 14 24.14 24.70 -30.62
N VAL A 15 23.16 25.43 -30.12
CA VAL A 15 22.99 25.60 -28.67
C VAL A 15 22.42 24.31 -28.12
N LEU A 16 23.28 23.49 -27.55
CA LEU A 16 22.88 22.33 -26.74
C LEU A 16 22.20 22.83 -25.44
N PHE A 17 20.88 22.86 -25.45
CA PHE A 17 20.12 22.96 -24.22
C PHE A 17 20.27 21.62 -23.45
N THR A 18 21.26 21.55 -22.59
CA THR A 18 21.30 20.52 -21.56
C THR A 18 20.25 20.90 -20.52
N SER A 19 19.05 20.30 -20.61
CA SER A 19 18.09 20.32 -19.53
C SER A 19 18.70 19.58 -18.34
N PHE A 20 19.19 20.33 -17.37
CA PHE A 20 19.55 19.84 -16.05
C PHE A 20 18.23 19.47 -15.36
N SER A 21 17.73 18.24 -15.58
CA SER A 21 16.75 17.66 -14.69
C SER A 21 17.48 17.34 -13.38
N THR A 22 17.36 18.21 -12.39
CA THR A 22 17.65 17.86 -11.00
C THR A 22 16.59 16.84 -10.59
N GLU A 23 16.83 15.56 -10.90
CA GLU A 23 16.16 14.48 -10.20
C GLU A 23 16.60 14.59 -8.74
N PHE A 24 15.76 15.21 -7.93
CA PHE A 24 15.77 14.99 -6.49
C PHE A 24 15.33 13.53 -6.28
N THR A 25 16.27 12.61 -6.39
CA THR A 25 16.08 11.26 -5.88
C THR A 25 16.09 11.37 -4.36
N VAL A 26 14.89 11.62 -3.78
CA VAL A 26 14.66 11.25 -2.39
C VAL A 26 14.89 9.75 -2.37
N LYS A 27 16.00 9.33 -1.78
CA LYS A 27 16.37 7.91 -1.68
C LYS A 27 15.32 7.27 -0.79
N ASP A 28 14.31 6.65 -1.41
CA ASP A 28 13.20 6.03 -0.70
C ASP A 28 13.77 4.97 0.25
N LYS A 29 13.51 5.15 1.55
CA LYS A 29 13.97 4.24 2.59
C LYS A 29 12.79 3.43 3.06
N ILE A 30 12.88 2.11 2.93
CA ILE A 30 11.93 1.20 3.56
C ILE A 30 12.37 0.97 4.99
N VAL A 31 11.48 1.26 5.95
CA VAL A 31 11.67 1.01 7.37
C VAL A 31 10.74 -0.13 7.78
N ILE A 32 11.28 -1.10 8.53
CA ILE A 32 10.51 -2.20 9.08
C ILE A 32 10.03 -1.79 10.47
N LEU A 33 8.71 -1.73 10.64
CA LEU A 33 8.03 -1.35 11.88
C LEU A 33 7.31 -2.60 12.42
N ALA A 34 7.85 -3.15 13.52
CA ALA A 34 7.29 -4.35 14.14
C ALA A 34 6.32 -3.93 15.25
N HIS A 35 5.05 -4.15 15.02
CA HIS A 35 3.97 -3.95 15.98
C HIS A 35 3.53 -5.29 16.58
N ALA A 36 2.80 -5.24 17.69
CA ALA A 36 2.33 -6.45 18.35
C ALA A 36 1.38 -7.28 17.45
N GLY A 37 0.55 -6.61 16.62
CA GLY A 37 -0.44 -7.23 15.77
C GLY A 37 -0.01 -7.45 14.32
N TYR A 38 1.04 -6.78 13.81
CA TYR A 38 1.48 -6.85 12.41
C TYR A 38 2.92 -6.33 12.26
N VAL A 39 3.52 -6.56 11.10
CA VAL A 39 4.77 -5.93 10.69
C VAL A 39 4.49 -5.08 9.45
N SER A 40 4.96 -3.83 9.44
CA SER A 40 4.84 -2.91 8.31
C SER A 40 6.20 -2.62 7.70
N HIS A 41 6.33 -2.79 6.40
CA HIS A 41 7.43 -2.29 5.59
C HIS A 41 7.02 -0.94 4.99
N TYR A 42 7.38 0.14 5.67
CA TYR A 42 6.93 1.49 5.37
C TYR A 42 7.93 2.26 4.52
N SER A 43 7.45 2.88 3.43
CA SER A 43 8.23 3.79 2.59
C SER A 43 8.17 5.21 3.14
N THR A 44 9.30 5.75 3.57
CA THR A 44 9.38 7.14 4.07
C THR A 44 9.23 8.17 2.95
N GLY A 45 9.58 7.81 1.71
CA GLY A 45 9.45 8.68 0.54
C GLY A 45 8.03 8.71 -0.03
N LEU A 46 7.34 7.56 -0.06
CA LEU A 46 5.96 7.46 -0.52
C LEU A 46 4.94 7.76 0.59
N LYS A 47 5.37 7.67 1.85
CA LYS A 47 4.55 7.84 3.06
C LYS A 47 3.34 6.90 3.14
N TYR A 48 3.55 5.66 2.70
CA TYR A 48 2.62 4.55 2.88
C TYR A 48 3.35 3.20 3.02
N PRO A 49 2.72 2.16 3.61
CA PRO A 49 3.30 0.83 3.67
C PRO A 49 3.32 0.17 2.29
N VAL A 50 4.50 -0.30 1.86
CA VAL A 50 4.66 -1.08 0.62
C VAL A 50 4.31 -2.54 0.84
N GLU A 51 4.43 -3.02 2.09
CA GLU A 51 3.98 -4.32 2.54
C GLU A 51 3.57 -4.25 4.02
N VAL A 52 2.51 -4.96 4.38
CA VAL A 52 2.12 -5.26 5.77
C VAL A 52 1.79 -6.72 5.86
N GLU A 53 2.28 -7.41 6.92
CA GLU A 53 2.05 -8.83 7.12
C GLU A 53 1.58 -9.16 8.53
N TRP A 54 0.68 -10.14 8.65
CA TRP A 54 0.18 -10.67 9.92
C TRP A 54 -0.37 -12.08 9.79
N TRP A 55 -0.66 -12.70 10.92
CA TRP A 55 -1.43 -13.92 10.99
C TRP A 55 -2.83 -13.64 11.53
N ASP A 56 -3.86 -14.01 10.79
CA ASP A 56 -5.19 -14.21 11.33
C ASP A 56 -5.33 -15.64 11.81
N THR A 57 -5.71 -15.79 13.07
CA THR A 57 -5.96 -17.09 13.66
C THR A 57 -7.36 -17.11 14.28
N LYS A 58 -7.91 -18.30 14.41
CA LYS A 58 -9.18 -18.47 15.14
C LYS A 58 -9.11 -17.90 16.57
N ALA A 59 -7.96 -18.02 17.23
CA ALA A 59 -7.73 -17.44 18.57
C ALA A 59 -7.72 -15.90 18.53
N ARG A 60 -7.06 -15.28 17.53
CA ARG A 60 -7.03 -13.83 17.36
C ARG A 60 -8.42 -13.22 17.11
N LEU A 61 -9.28 -13.91 16.38
CA LEU A 61 -10.60 -13.42 15.98
C LEU A 61 -11.71 -13.81 16.94
N GLY A 62 -11.51 -14.87 17.73
CA GLY A 62 -12.54 -15.61 18.44
C GLY A 62 -12.80 -15.22 19.90
N CYS A 63 -12.52 -14.00 20.31
CA CYS A 63 -12.78 -13.53 21.66
C CYS A 63 -14.31 -13.37 21.91
N THR A 64 -14.72 -13.58 23.17
CA THR A 64 -16.11 -13.39 23.60
C THR A 64 -16.51 -11.93 23.71
N THR A 65 -15.55 -11.04 24.00
CA THR A 65 -15.77 -9.60 24.14
C THR A 65 -14.79 -8.86 23.24
N LYS A 66 -15.34 -8.08 22.31
CA LYS A 66 -14.55 -7.26 21.40
C LYS A 66 -14.40 -5.83 21.94
N PHE A 67 -13.19 -5.29 21.85
CA PHE A 67 -12.97 -3.86 22.09
C PHE A 67 -13.71 -3.04 21.02
N PRO A 68 -14.40 -1.95 21.40
CA PRO A 68 -15.09 -1.10 20.45
C PRO A 68 -14.09 -0.39 19.55
N ARG A 69 -14.37 -0.39 18.24
CA ARG A 69 -13.58 0.40 17.29
C ARG A 69 -13.67 1.88 17.64
N LYS A 70 -12.52 2.52 17.78
CA LYS A 70 -12.37 3.98 17.90
C LYS A 70 -11.41 4.41 16.82
N ASP A 71 -11.83 5.32 15.94
CA ASP A 71 -11.01 5.80 14.81
C ASP A 71 -9.94 6.80 15.30
N GLN A 72 -9.01 6.31 16.12
CA GLN A 72 -7.93 7.08 16.74
C GLN A 72 -6.67 7.05 15.87
N PHE A 73 -6.79 7.56 14.62
CA PHE A 73 -5.65 7.66 13.72
C PHE A 73 -4.55 8.55 14.29
N ALA A 74 -3.32 8.04 14.29
CA ALA A 74 -2.16 8.73 14.85
C ALA A 74 -0.88 8.45 14.05
N PRO A 75 0.12 9.37 14.11
CA PRO A 75 1.47 9.06 13.67
C PRO A 75 1.98 7.82 14.40
N ASP A 76 2.79 7.01 13.70
CA ASP A 76 3.40 5.84 14.31
C ASP A 76 4.46 6.27 15.33
N PRO A 77 4.38 5.86 16.62
CA PRO A 77 5.37 6.24 17.62
C PRO A 77 6.77 5.69 17.35
N LEU A 78 6.90 4.63 16.52
CA LEU A 78 8.20 4.10 16.08
C LEU A 78 8.85 4.96 14.98
N LEU A 79 8.07 5.81 14.30
CA LEU A 79 8.53 6.67 13.19
C LEU A 79 7.72 7.98 13.11
N PRO A 80 7.61 8.76 14.19
CA PRO A 80 6.63 9.83 14.32
C PRO A 80 6.84 11.00 13.32
N ALA A 81 8.08 11.26 12.91
CA ALA A 81 8.40 12.36 12.01
C ALA A 81 8.18 12.04 10.52
N GLU A 82 8.24 10.78 10.14
CA GLU A 82 8.20 10.32 8.75
C GLU A 82 6.85 9.75 8.33
N THR A 83 5.97 9.37 9.27
CA THR A 83 4.63 8.89 8.93
C THR A 83 3.73 10.04 8.45
N SER A 84 2.70 9.69 7.68
CA SER A 84 1.66 10.65 7.28
C SER A 84 0.87 11.16 8.48
N LEU A 85 0.17 12.26 8.28
CA LEU A 85 -0.61 12.95 9.32
C LEU A 85 -2.11 12.91 8.97
N ALA A 86 -2.94 13.17 9.97
CA ALA A 86 -4.39 13.26 9.79
C ALA A 86 -4.79 14.33 8.77
N ASP A 87 -4.06 15.45 8.74
CA ASP A 87 -4.30 16.60 7.87
C ASP A 87 -4.06 16.27 6.40
N ASP A 88 -3.13 15.35 6.08
CA ASP A 88 -2.89 14.89 4.71
C ASP A 88 -4.16 14.29 4.08
N TYR A 89 -4.97 13.60 4.88
CA TYR A 89 -6.18 12.93 4.41
C TYR A 89 -7.43 13.83 4.48
N SER A 90 -7.40 14.91 5.26
CA SER A 90 -8.55 15.78 5.47
C SER A 90 -8.98 16.44 4.16
N GLY A 91 -10.25 16.25 3.77
CA GLY A 91 -10.79 16.83 2.53
C GLY A 91 -10.18 16.29 1.23
N SER A 92 -9.31 15.29 1.28
CA SER A 92 -8.58 14.76 0.11
C SER A 92 -9.46 13.97 -0.87
N GLY A 93 -10.61 13.45 -0.41
CA GLY A 93 -11.47 12.56 -1.19
C GLY A 93 -11.00 11.09 -1.17
N PHE A 94 -9.98 10.77 -0.37
CA PHE A 94 -9.50 9.41 -0.14
C PHE A 94 -9.80 8.95 1.29
N ASP A 95 -10.08 7.66 1.43
CA ASP A 95 -10.17 7.00 2.72
C ASP A 95 -8.78 6.72 3.28
N ARG A 96 -8.67 6.64 4.61
CA ARG A 96 -7.54 6.03 5.31
C ARG A 96 -7.70 4.52 5.22
N GLY A 97 -7.21 3.93 4.12
CA GLY A 97 -7.33 2.50 3.86
C GLY A 97 -6.38 1.70 4.74
N HIS A 98 -6.93 0.86 5.62
CA HIS A 98 -6.14 -0.05 6.45
C HIS A 98 -5.50 -1.16 5.61
N MET A 99 -4.24 -1.49 5.91
CA MET A 99 -3.61 -2.71 5.41
C MET A 99 -3.98 -3.89 6.33
N CYS A 100 -3.56 -3.86 7.60
CA CYS A 100 -4.07 -4.77 8.62
C CYS A 100 -5.35 -4.18 9.22
N PRO A 101 -6.54 -4.81 9.02
CA PRO A 101 -7.81 -4.17 9.33
C PRO A 101 -8.14 -4.17 10.82
N ALA A 102 -8.87 -3.16 11.28
CA ALA A 102 -9.29 -3.06 12.68
C ALA A 102 -10.16 -4.26 13.13
N ALA A 103 -10.93 -4.85 12.22
CA ALA A 103 -11.79 -5.99 12.55
C ALA A 103 -11.00 -7.26 12.92
N ASP A 104 -9.75 -7.38 12.47
CA ASP A 104 -8.86 -8.50 12.81
C ASP A 104 -8.19 -8.31 14.18
N ASN A 105 -8.32 -7.11 14.78
CA ASN A 105 -7.58 -6.68 15.97
C ASN A 105 -8.48 -6.43 17.19
N GLN A 106 -9.80 -6.58 17.08
CA GLN A 106 -10.75 -6.20 18.13
C GLN A 106 -10.69 -7.07 19.41
N CYS A 107 -9.96 -8.16 19.40
CA CYS A 107 -9.79 -9.03 20.56
C CYS A 107 -8.62 -8.60 21.48
N ASP A 108 -7.80 -7.67 21.05
CA ASP A 108 -6.67 -7.13 21.78
C ASP A 108 -6.64 -5.61 21.64
N SER A 109 -6.53 -4.89 22.77
CA SER A 109 -6.59 -3.43 22.78
C SER A 109 -5.32 -2.78 22.21
N GLU A 110 -4.17 -3.42 22.36
CA GLU A 110 -2.90 -2.96 21.79
C GLU A 110 -2.92 -3.13 20.27
N PHE A 111 -3.26 -4.32 19.79
CA PHE A 111 -3.41 -4.60 18.36
C PHE A 111 -4.41 -3.64 17.70
N LEU A 112 -5.54 -3.39 18.37
CA LEU A 112 -6.56 -2.48 17.88
C LEU A 112 -6.07 -1.03 17.84
N THR A 113 -5.29 -0.58 18.83
CA THR A 113 -4.72 0.77 18.83
C THR A 113 -3.68 0.93 17.74
N GLU A 114 -2.75 -0.01 17.63
CA GLU A 114 -1.65 0.02 16.67
C GLU A 114 -2.14 -0.01 15.21
N CYS A 115 -3.24 -0.72 14.92
CA CYS A 115 -3.76 -0.78 13.56
C CYS A 115 -4.24 0.57 13.01
N PHE A 116 -4.44 1.60 13.87
CA PHE A 116 -4.76 2.98 13.48
C PHE A 116 -3.55 3.88 13.26
N TYR A 117 -2.32 3.37 13.40
CA TYR A 117 -1.14 4.14 13.04
C TYR A 117 -1.06 4.36 11.52
N PHE A 118 -0.62 5.55 11.12
CA PHE A 118 -0.50 5.88 9.70
C PHE A 118 0.52 5.01 8.93
N SER A 119 1.41 4.32 9.62
CA SER A 119 2.28 3.29 9.04
C SER A 119 1.53 2.05 8.52
N ASN A 120 0.24 1.92 8.88
CA ASN A 120 -0.68 0.89 8.41
C ASN A 120 -1.70 1.43 7.38
N MET A 121 -1.60 2.70 6.97
CA MET A 121 -2.59 3.38 6.13
C MET A 121 -2.04 3.68 4.74
N ALA A 122 -2.93 3.61 3.75
CA ALA A 122 -2.70 4.16 2.42
C ALA A 122 -3.94 4.89 1.90
N PRO A 123 -3.77 5.95 1.07
CA PRO A 123 -4.90 6.58 0.41
C PRO A 123 -5.61 5.61 -0.53
N GLN A 124 -6.85 5.29 -0.24
CA GLN A 124 -7.69 4.44 -1.09
C GLN A 124 -8.96 5.17 -1.48
N TYR A 125 -9.41 5.03 -2.72
CA TYR A 125 -10.75 5.47 -3.08
C TYR A 125 -11.79 4.68 -2.29
N HIS A 126 -12.87 5.37 -1.88
CA HIS A 126 -13.94 4.75 -1.09
C HIS A 126 -14.55 3.50 -1.74
N SER A 127 -14.71 3.52 -3.05
CA SER A 127 -15.20 2.37 -3.84
C SER A 127 -14.31 1.13 -3.74
N LEU A 128 -12.99 1.31 -3.61
CA LEU A 128 -12.06 0.21 -3.34
C LEU A 128 -12.13 -0.20 -1.86
N ASN A 129 -11.88 0.75 -0.95
CA ASN A 129 -11.75 0.52 0.49
C ASN A 129 -13.02 -0.12 1.09
N ALA A 130 -14.19 0.49 0.88
CA ALA A 130 -15.48 0.00 1.38
C ALA A 130 -16.08 -1.11 0.50
N GLY A 131 -15.53 -1.35 -0.69
CA GLY A 131 -15.99 -2.32 -1.69
C GLY A 131 -15.25 -3.66 -1.64
N VAL A 132 -14.57 -3.98 -2.74
CA VAL A 132 -13.90 -5.29 -2.94
C VAL A 132 -12.76 -5.56 -1.96
N TRP A 133 -12.07 -4.53 -1.47
CA TRP A 133 -11.05 -4.66 -0.44
C TRP A 133 -11.65 -5.20 0.86
N LYS A 134 -12.69 -4.54 1.38
CA LYS A 134 -13.45 -4.98 2.56
C LYS A 134 -14.07 -6.37 2.37
N THR A 135 -14.56 -6.68 1.16
CA THR A 135 -15.09 -8.00 0.84
C THR A 135 -14.03 -9.09 1.00
N LEU A 136 -12.79 -8.83 0.52
CA LEU A 136 -11.69 -9.78 0.69
C LEU A 136 -11.25 -9.90 2.15
N GLU A 137 -11.23 -8.83 2.93
CA GLU A 137 -10.95 -8.87 4.37
C GLU A 137 -11.94 -9.77 5.12
N THR A 138 -13.23 -9.62 4.83
CA THR A 138 -14.27 -10.48 5.42
C THR A 138 -14.06 -11.95 5.07
N ARG A 139 -13.81 -12.25 3.78
CA ARG A 139 -13.50 -13.62 3.33
C ARG A 139 -12.24 -14.19 4.00
N THR A 140 -11.22 -13.36 4.22
CA THR A 140 -9.97 -13.78 4.89
C THR A 140 -10.23 -14.19 6.33
N ARG A 141 -11.04 -13.42 7.08
CA ARG A 141 -11.48 -13.78 8.44
C ARG A 141 -12.28 -15.09 8.47
N GLU A 142 -13.21 -15.27 7.52
CA GLU A 142 -13.97 -16.52 7.39
C GLU A 142 -13.04 -17.73 7.20
N PHE A 143 -11.98 -17.60 6.39
CA PHE A 143 -10.97 -18.65 6.26
C PHE A 143 -10.24 -18.92 7.57
N ALA A 144 -9.85 -17.90 8.33
CA ALA A 144 -9.16 -18.08 9.61
C ALA A 144 -10.06 -18.74 10.64
N GLU A 145 -11.34 -18.35 10.71
CA GLU A 145 -12.33 -18.93 11.64
C GLU A 145 -12.62 -20.40 11.32
N GLN A 146 -12.75 -20.76 10.04
CA GLN A 146 -13.11 -22.11 9.58
C GLN A 146 -11.90 -23.04 9.47
N LEU A 147 -10.73 -22.51 9.14
CA LEU A 147 -9.54 -23.27 8.76
C LEU A 147 -8.35 -23.04 9.70
N ASP A 148 -8.60 -22.42 10.86
CA ASP A 148 -7.66 -22.18 11.96
C ASP A 148 -6.71 -21.01 11.77
N SER A 149 -5.97 -20.92 10.68
CA SER A 149 -5.02 -19.83 10.50
C SER A 149 -4.74 -19.48 9.03
N VAL A 150 -4.56 -18.18 8.80
CA VAL A 150 -4.28 -17.56 7.51
C VAL A 150 -3.13 -16.56 7.69
N LYS A 151 -2.08 -16.69 6.89
CA LYS A 151 -1.06 -15.63 6.78
C LYS A 151 -1.47 -14.67 5.69
N VAL A 152 -1.41 -13.40 5.98
CA VAL A 152 -1.78 -12.32 5.06
C VAL A 152 -0.58 -11.41 4.83
N TRP A 153 -0.38 -11.05 3.59
CA TRP A 153 0.49 -9.96 3.15
C TRP A 153 -0.34 -9.04 2.26
N CYS A 154 -0.21 -7.76 2.44
CA CYS A 154 -0.83 -6.79 1.55
C CYS A 154 -0.01 -5.51 1.48
N GLY A 155 -0.26 -4.68 0.48
CA GLY A 155 0.48 -3.44 0.35
C GLY A 155 0.09 -2.66 -0.90
N ASN A 156 0.97 -1.71 -1.25
CA ASN A 156 0.69 -0.69 -2.23
C ASN A 156 1.83 -0.58 -3.25
N ILE A 157 1.51 -0.15 -4.47
CA ILE A 157 2.46 -0.04 -5.59
C ILE A 157 2.23 1.27 -6.34
N GLY A 158 3.35 1.94 -6.66
CA GLY A 158 3.39 3.12 -7.52
C GLY A 158 2.78 4.36 -6.90
N SER A 159 2.82 5.47 -7.62
CA SER A 159 2.24 6.74 -7.21
C SER A 159 1.60 7.41 -8.42
N VAL A 160 0.33 7.78 -8.33
CA VAL A 160 -0.40 8.49 -9.39
C VAL A 160 -0.64 9.96 -9.07
N SER A 161 -0.60 10.33 -7.80
CA SER A 161 -0.75 11.69 -7.28
C SER A 161 -0.29 11.75 -5.83
N LYS A 162 -0.48 12.90 -5.18
CA LYS A 162 -0.26 13.08 -3.74
C LYS A 162 -1.46 13.73 -3.09
N ILE A 163 -1.65 13.42 -1.79
CA ILE A 163 -2.50 14.14 -0.85
C ILE A 163 -1.59 14.66 0.27
N GLY A 164 -1.49 15.98 0.41
CA GLY A 164 -0.42 16.53 1.25
C GLY A 164 0.95 15.95 0.85
N GLU A 165 1.64 15.33 1.79
CA GLU A 165 2.92 14.67 1.56
C GLU A 165 2.80 13.19 1.16
N VAL A 166 1.60 12.60 1.25
CA VAL A 166 1.37 11.16 1.05
C VAL A 166 1.13 10.86 -0.43
N SER A 167 1.87 9.91 -0.98
CA SER A 167 1.63 9.39 -2.33
C SER A 167 0.34 8.57 -2.39
N VAL A 168 -0.45 8.76 -3.44
CA VAL A 168 -1.62 7.93 -3.72
C VAL A 168 -1.17 6.72 -4.54
N PRO A 169 -1.27 5.50 -4.03
CA PRO A 169 -0.83 4.31 -4.77
C PRO A 169 -1.66 4.09 -6.03
N ALA A 170 -1.01 3.64 -7.09
CA ALA A 170 -1.69 3.23 -8.32
C ALA A 170 -2.50 1.95 -8.13
N LYS A 171 -1.95 1.02 -7.34
CA LYS A 171 -2.53 -0.30 -7.08
C LYS A 171 -2.36 -0.68 -5.62
N CYS A 172 -3.31 -1.48 -5.14
CA CYS A 172 -3.19 -2.24 -3.91
C CYS A 172 -3.14 -3.74 -4.24
N TRP A 173 -2.53 -4.52 -3.38
CA TRP A 173 -2.43 -5.97 -3.56
C TRP A 173 -2.61 -6.71 -2.24
N LYS A 174 -3.04 -7.98 -2.30
CA LYS A 174 -3.14 -8.86 -1.15
C LYS A 174 -2.81 -10.29 -1.55
N VAL A 175 -1.98 -10.95 -0.73
CA VAL A 175 -1.62 -12.37 -0.84
C VAL A 175 -2.05 -13.05 0.46
N ILE A 176 -2.66 -14.22 0.33
CA ILE A 176 -3.26 -14.97 1.42
C ILE A 176 -2.75 -16.42 1.34
N TYR A 177 -2.26 -16.95 2.45
CA TYR A 177 -1.90 -18.36 2.60
C TYR A 177 -2.75 -19.02 3.66
N ILE A 178 -3.53 -20.02 3.28
CA ILE A 178 -4.39 -20.79 4.18
C ILE A 178 -3.59 -22.00 4.67
N LYS A 179 -3.15 -21.97 5.93
CA LYS A 179 -2.19 -22.93 6.48
C LYS A 179 -2.69 -24.37 6.42
N LYS A 180 -3.94 -24.62 6.79
CA LYS A 180 -4.52 -25.98 6.85
C LYS A 180 -4.57 -26.67 5.49
N THR A 181 -4.93 -25.95 4.44
CA THR A 181 -5.09 -26.47 3.08
C THR A 181 -3.88 -26.25 2.20
N LYS A 182 -2.90 -25.45 2.65
CA LYS A 182 -1.74 -24.97 1.88
C LYS A 182 -2.13 -24.23 0.59
N VAL A 183 -3.34 -23.68 0.55
CA VAL A 183 -3.84 -22.93 -0.59
C VAL A 183 -3.36 -21.49 -0.52
N TRP A 184 -2.98 -20.96 -1.68
CA TRP A 184 -2.60 -19.58 -1.89
C TRP A 184 -3.65 -18.84 -2.71
N GLU A 185 -3.96 -17.64 -2.31
CA GLU A 185 -4.75 -16.70 -3.11
C GLU A 185 -4.01 -15.37 -3.22
N ALA A 186 -4.11 -14.71 -4.38
CA ALA A 186 -3.49 -13.42 -4.60
C ALA A 186 -4.43 -12.53 -5.43
N TYR A 187 -4.41 -11.23 -5.13
CA TYR A 187 -5.29 -10.24 -5.73
C TYR A 187 -4.52 -8.95 -5.99
N VAL A 188 -4.85 -8.29 -7.11
CA VAL A 188 -4.37 -6.95 -7.45
C VAL A 188 -5.56 -6.06 -7.77
N PHE A 189 -5.59 -4.90 -7.14
CA PHE A 189 -6.66 -3.92 -7.23
C PHE A 189 -6.11 -2.63 -7.85
N GLU A 190 -6.78 -2.10 -8.86
CA GLU A 190 -6.55 -0.72 -9.29
C GLU A 190 -7.13 0.22 -8.23
N ASN A 191 -6.37 1.21 -7.79
CA ASN A 191 -6.87 2.22 -6.87
C ASN A 191 -7.54 3.34 -7.67
N THR A 192 -8.80 3.13 -8.04
CA THR A 192 -9.58 4.00 -8.92
C THR A 192 -10.90 4.40 -8.28
N LYS A 193 -11.44 5.55 -8.72
CA LYS A 193 -12.69 6.08 -8.20
C LYS A 193 -13.88 5.16 -8.44
N GLU A 194 -13.83 4.36 -9.50
CA GLU A 194 -14.87 3.40 -9.85
C GLU A 194 -14.31 1.98 -9.86
N GLN A 195 -14.94 1.09 -9.11
CA GLN A 195 -14.61 -0.33 -9.07
C GLN A 195 -15.72 -1.12 -9.78
N SER A 196 -15.47 -1.50 -11.03
CA SER A 196 -16.42 -2.28 -11.83
C SER A 196 -16.24 -3.80 -11.70
N LYS A 197 -15.06 -4.26 -11.27
CA LYS A 197 -14.72 -5.67 -11.19
C LYS A 197 -15.18 -6.29 -9.87
N LYS A 198 -15.74 -7.50 -9.94
CA LYS A 198 -16.01 -8.34 -8.77
C LYS A 198 -14.69 -8.96 -8.26
N LEU A 199 -14.66 -9.37 -7.00
CA LEU A 199 -13.46 -9.90 -6.34
C LEU A 199 -12.79 -11.04 -7.13
N ASP A 200 -13.55 -12.01 -7.64
CA ASP A 200 -12.99 -13.14 -8.38
C ASP A 200 -12.30 -12.76 -9.70
N GLN A 201 -12.68 -11.62 -10.28
CA GLN A 201 -12.04 -11.07 -11.49
C GLN A 201 -10.71 -10.36 -11.22
N LEU A 202 -10.39 -10.13 -9.95
CA LEU A 202 -9.16 -9.46 -9.47
C LEU A 202 -8.11 -10.46 -8.99
N LYS A 203 -8.46 -11.77 -9.01
CA LYS A 203 -7.54 -12.85 -8.62
C LYS A 203 -6.44 -13.01 -9.66
N VAL A 204 -5.21 -13.13 -9.17
CA VAL A 204 -3.98 -13.31 -9.97
C VAL A 204 -3.14 -14.47 -9.40
N LYS A 205 -2.04 -14.82 -10.06
CA LYS A 205 -1.07 -15.76 -9.47
C LYS A 205 -0.20 -15.03 -8.44
N VAL A 206 0.23 -15.73 -7.39
CA VAL A 206 1.20 -15.20 -6.41
C VAL A 206 2.46 -14.69 -7.12
N SER A 207 2.96 -15.44 -8.10
CA SER A 207 4.13 -15.04 -8.90
C SER A 207 3.97 -13.71 -9.64
N ASP A 208 2.75 -13.30 -9.93
CA ASP A 208 2.50 -12.00 -10.59
C ASP A 208 2.63 -10.86 -9.58
N VAL A 209 2.15 -11.07 -8.34
CA VAL A 209 2.37 -10.11 -7.25
C VAL A 209 3.86 -10.04 -6.89
N GLU A 210 4.57 -11.19 -6.81
CA GLU A 210 6.02 -11.21 -6.58
C GLU A 210 6.80 -10.42 -7.64
N LYS A 211 6.41 -10.52 -8.92
CA LYS A 211 7.03 -9.73 -10.01
C LYS A 211 6.75 -8.25 -9.88
N LEU A 212 5.52 -7.89 -9.47
CA LEU A 212 5.12 -6.49 -9.33
C LEU A 212 5.78 -5.80 -8.14
N THR A 213 6.01 -6.52 -7.04
CA THR A 213 6.47 -5.95 -5.77
C THR A 213 7.96 -6.17 -5.51
N GLY A 214 8.54 -7.22 -6.10
CA GLY A 214 9.88 -7.70 -5.76
C GLY A 214 9.94 -8.53 -4.47
N PHE A 215 8.85 -8.62 -3.71
CA PHE A 215 8.76 -9.45 -2.50
C PHE A 215 8.69 -10.94 -2.83
N LYS A 216 9.06 -11.78 -1.85
CA LYS A 216 8.90 -13.23 -1.89
C LYS A 216 8.11 -13.67 -0.67
N PHE A 217 6.98 -14.31 -0.92
CA PHE A 217 6.07 -14.73 0.14
C PHE A 217 6.44 -16.12 0.65
N LYS A 218 6.67 -16.20 1.97
CA LYS A 218 6.95 -17.45 2.68
C LYS A 218 6.10 -17.51 3.94
N PRO A 219 5.26 -18.54 4.15
CA PRO A 219 4.41 -18.69 5.31
C PRO A 219 5.17 -19.09 6.57
#